data_936b35f915a4cd41acdc6e1921fd430a
#
_entry.id   936b35f915a4cd41acdc6e1921fd430a
#
_cell.length_a   1.000
_cell.length_b   1.000
_cell.length_c   1.000
_cell.angle_alpha   90.00
_cell.angle_beta   90.00
_cell.angle_gamma   90.00
#
_symmetry.space_group_name_H-M   'P 1'
#
loop_
_entity.id
_entity.type
_entity.pdbx_description
1 polymer ?
#
loop_
_entity_poly.entity_id
_entity_poly.type
_entity_poly.pdbx_seq_one_letter_code
_entity_poly.pdbx_strand_id
1 'polypeptide(L)'
;MTSEEHNALLLQDPRMRKSSTANPDFIKQYYAESRLHHLSTWKAELKSRMQKLAAEKGPQVKPVKKAPGARRYIMHVDFDSFFCAVSLKSAPHFVDKPTVVAHGAGNGSEIASCNYPARKFGVKNGMWMKSARELCPELNVLPYDFPAYEEASRLFYESILEVGGVVQSVSIDEALIDVTAVILKATGSSGGGVNEGSIWREQERVDQIALDLRGQIKERTGCAVSVGIGANILLAKVALRKAKPAGQFQIKPDDVLSVLGELKVNDLPGVAYSITGKLEEIGVKYVNDIRQISKERLVGTLGPKTGEKLWEYARGIDRAEVGDQPIRKSVSAEVNWGIRFINQEEAEEFVFNLCKELERRLLNEQVKGKQLTIKIMRRAADAPLDPPKNLGHGKCDTFNKSTMFGVATNDAKVLGKEAVTMLRSFKFNAGDLRGLGVQLTKLEPLKASAAGLDGSQKQLNFGTFKALTTATKAAVDPIQDGGSPERPKPPPGQSGRNDPIIDGPLTPRKPKGNAIHPAFTLAKFNEKDDKARTPLNIGGTQFVIPTNPDPAVLAELPNDIRSQLLAQASRSSKSREPSPALSRSQDPEPCGIG
;
A
#
# COMPACT_ATOMS: atom_id res chain seq x y z
N MET A 1 37.06 13.82 -17.34
CA MET A 1 36.45 14.46 -16.15
C MET A 1 35.66 13.41 -15.40
N THR A 2 35.98 13.17 -14.16
CA THR A 2 35.20 12.24 -13.28
C THR A 2 33.90 12.91 -12.85
N SER A 3 32.97 12.12 -12.29
CA SER A 3 31.71 12.69 -11.77
C SER A 3 31.94 13.63 -10.58
N GLU A 4 32.94 13.37 -9.76
CA GLU A 4 33.34 14.26 -8.64
C GLU A 4 33.92 15.59 -9.14
N GLU A 5 34.83 15.57 -10.12
CA GLU A 5 35.37 16.77 -10.73
C GLU A 5 34.26 17.63 -11.36
N HIS A 6 33.33 16.97 -12.06
CA HIS A 6 32.18 17.64 -12.65
C HIS A 6 31.30 18.29 -11.59
N ASN A 7 30.96 17.55 -10.50
CA ASN A 7 30.17 18.08 -9.39
C ASN A 7 30.88 19.25 -8.70
N ALA A 8 32.20 19.16 -8.52
CA ALA A 8 32.98 20.25 -7.93
C ALA A 8 32.91 21.54 -8.76
N LEU A 9 32.95 21.44 -10.09
CA LEU A 9 32.76 22.58 -10.97
C LEU A 9 31.32 23.12 -10.92
N LEU A 10 30.30 22.23 -10.98
CA LEU A 10 28.90 22.61 -10.91
C LEU A 10 28.55 23.36 -9.61
N LEU A 11 29.16 22.94 -8.49
CA LEU A 11 28.93 23.52 -7.17
C LEU A 11 29.71 24.84 -6.91
N GLN A 12 30.48 25.32 -7.86
CA GLN A 12 31.04 26.69 -7.83
C GLN A 12 29.93 27.73 -8.09
N ASP A 13 28.86 27.38 -8.83
CA ASP A 13 27.68 28.24 -8.94
C ASP A 13 26.94 28.32 -7.58
N PRO A 14 26.83 29.51 -6.98
CA PRO A 14 26.15 29.71 -5.70
C PRO A 14 24.68 29.22 -5.70
N ARG A 15 24.00 29.26 -6.83
CA ARG A 15 22.61 28.80 -6.98
C ARG A 15 22.53 27.28 -6.88
N MET A 16 23.43 26.58 -7.57
CA MET A 16 23.52 25.12 -7.53
C MET A 16 23.95 24.65 -6.15
N ARG A 17 24.93 25.31 -5.53
CA ARG A 17 25.38 25.02 -4.18
C ARG A 17 24.26 25.15 -3.15
N LYS A 18 23.48 26.26 -3.19
CA LYS A 18 22.34 26.48 -2.27
C LYS A 18 21.27 25.40 -2.38
N SER A 19 21.04 24.87 -3.57
CA SER A 19 19.97 23.91 -3.89
C SER A 19 20.46 22.46 -3.96
N SER A 20 21.57 22.13 -3.34
CA SER A 20 22.18 20.79 -3.38
C SER A 20 22.68 20.35 -2.02
N THR A 21 23.19 19.12 -1.96
CA THR A 21 23.82 18.52 -0.75
C THR A 21 25.01 19.30 -0.21
N ALA A 22 25.58 20.22 -0.96
CA ALA A 22 26.61 21.14 -0.48
C ALA A 22 26.09 22.25 0.47
N ASN A 23 24.77 22.37 0.61
CA ASN A 23 24.13 23.23 1.62
C ASN A 23 23.90 22.41 2.91
N PRO A 24 24.44 22.82 4.07
CA PRO A 24 24.23 22.11 5.35
C PRO A 24 22.75 21.93 5.73
N ASP A 25 21.89 22.91 5.40
CA ASP A 25 20.45 22.88 5.67
C ASP A 25 19.62 22.19 4.56
N PHE A 26 20.27 21.57 3.58
CA PHE A 26 19.61 21.06 2.38
C PHE A 26 18.46 20.07 2.68
N ILE A 27 18.64 19.12 3.59
CA ILE A 27 17.60 18.15 3.94
C ILE A 27 16.35 18.86 4.48
N LYS A 28 16.53 19.84 5.36
CA LYS A 28 15.45 20.63 5.94
C LYS A 28 14.72 21.45 4.86
N GLN A 29 15.50 22.14 4.01
CA GLN A 29 14.95 22.90 2.89
C GLN A 29 14.19 22.00 1.91
N TYR A 30 14.79 20.89 1.52
CA TYR A 30 14.17 19.92 0.58
C TYR A 30 12.82 19.43 1.07
N TYR A 31 12.69 19.06 2.34
CA TYR A 31 11.43 18.59 2.89
C TYR A 31 10.42 19.71 3.11
N ALA A 32 10.84 20.92 3.45
CA ALA A 32 9.95 22.07 3.56
C ALA A 32 9.29 22.45 2.22
N GLU A 33 9.99 22.26 1.11
CA GLU A 33 9.51 22.58 -0.24
C GLU A 33 8.87 21.38 -0.96
N SER A 34 9.00 20.16 -0.42
CA SER A 34 8.55 18.94 -1.06
C SER A 34 7.06 18.67 -0.85
N ARG A 35 6.24 18.86 -1.90
CA ARG A 35 4.82 18.48 -1.90
C ARG A 35 4.59 17.04 -1.41
N LEU A 36 5.39 16.08 -1.89
CA LEU A 36 5.23 14.67 -1.53
C LEU A 36 5.51 14.43 -0.05
N HIS A 37 6.45 15.18 0.54
CA HIS A 37 6.69 15.13 1.99
C HIS A 37 5.48 15.64 2.76
N HIS A 38 4.96 16.82 2.44
CA HIS A 38 3.76 17.37 3.07
C HIS A 38 2.58 16.41 2.97
N LEU A 39 2.25 15.90 1.79
CA LEU A 39 1.16 14.94 1.60
C LEU A 39 1.34 13.67 2.45
N SER A 40 2.57 13.16 2.57
CA SER A 40 2.86 11.98 3.40
C SER A 40 2.71 12.26 4.89
N THR A 41 3.18 13.42 5.35
CA THR A 41 3.10 13.85 6.76
C THR A 41 1.66 14.08 7.16
N TRP A 42 0.91 14.88 6.40
CA TRP A 42 -0.51 15.12 6.65
C TRP A 42 -1.34 13.85 6.69
N LYS A 43 -1.10 12.94 5.76
CA LYS A 43 -1.80 11.64 5.77
C LYS A 43 -1.53 10.85 7.05
N ALA A 44 -0.30 10.89 7.56
CA ALA A 44 0.07 10.21 8.79
C ALA A 44 -0.59 10.89 10.01
N GLU A 45 -0.57 12.20 10.08
CA GLU A 45 -1.17 13.01 11.15
C GLU A 45 -2.70 12.83 11.20
N LEU A 46 -3.37 12.95 10.06
CA LEU A 46 -4.81 12.72 9.95
C LEU A 46 -5.19 11.31 10.41
N LYS A 47 -4.42 10.31 9.99
CA LYS A 47 -4.65 8.94 10.43
C LYS A 47 -4.51 8.79 11.94
N SER A 48 -3.44 9.35 12.52
CA SER A 48 -3.22 9.34 13.97
C SER A 48 -4.35 10.06 14.73
N ARG A 49 -4.79 11.22 14.22
CA ARG A 49 -5.92 11.98 14.79
C ARG A 49 -7.23 11.18 14.74
N MET A 50 -7.54 10.54 13.61
CA MET A 50 -8.74 9.69 13.49
C MET A 50 -8.70 8.50 14.45
N GLN A 51 -7.52 7.86 14.61
CA GLN A 51 -7.35 6.75 15.57
C GLN A 51 -7.54 7.20 17.02
N LYS A 52 -7.03 8.38 17.42
CA LYS A 52 -7.25 8.96 18.74
C LYS A 52 -8.72 9.26 19.00
N LEU A 53 -9.40 9.92 18.05
CA LEU A 53 -10.83 10.22 18.15
C LEU A 53 -11.69 8.95 18.24
N ALA A 54 -11.32 7.89 17.51
CA ALA A 54 -11.99 6.60 17.62
C ALA A 54 -11.78 5.94 18.99
N ALA A 55 -10.59 6.10 19.59
CA ALA A 55 -10.30 5.59 20.94
C ALA A 55 -11.01 6.38 22.04
N GLU A 56 -11.09 7.71 21.93
CA GLU A 56 -11.74 8.61 22.90
C GLU A 56 -13.26 8.45 22.94
N LYS A 57 -13.88 8.23 21.79
CA LYS A 57 -15.34 8.01 21.71
C LYS A 57 -15.77 6.64 22.28
N GLY A 58 -14.83 5.83 22.78
CA GLY A 58 -15.07 4.49 23.30
C GLY A 58 -15.36 3.50 22.17
N PRO A 59 -15.66 2.22 22.44
CA PRO A 59 -16.09 1.27 21.44
C PRO A 59 -17.42 1.77 20.88
N GLN A 60 -17.34 2.70 19.92
CA GLN A 60 -18.50 3.10 19.14
C GLN A 60 -19.08 1.83 18.59
N VAL A 61 -20.32 1.60 18.96
CA VAL A 61 -21.18 0.51 18.50
C VAL A 61 -20.35 -0.54 17.78
N LYS A 62 -19.98 -1.62 18.51
CA LYS A 62 -19.34 -2.79 17.89
C LYS A 62 -19.98 -2.90 16.53
N PRO A 63 -19.25 -3.00 15.42
CA PRO A 63 -19.88 -3.11 14.12
C PRO A 63 -20.95 -4.16 14.29
N VAL A 64 -22.21 -3.73 14.29
CA VAL A 64 -23.35 -4.63 14.43
C VAL A 64 -23.05 -5.67 13.40
N LYS A 65 -22.94 -6.97 13.80
CA LYS A 65 -22.72 -8.06 12.84
C LYS A 65 -23.81 -7.87 11.81
N LYS A 66 -23.41 -7.30 10.67
CA LYS A 66 -24.34 -6.83 9.66
C LYS A 66 -25.06 -8.06 9.17
N ALA A 67 -26.37 -8.07 9.25
CA ALA A 67 -27.15 -9.15 8.69
C ALA A 67 -26.78 -9.28 7.20
N PRO A 68 -26.60 -10.48 6.66
CA PRO A 68 -26.39 -10.67 5.23
C PRO A 68 -27.48 -9.94 4.45
N GLY A 69 -27.11 -9.10 3.48
CA GLY A 69 -28.06 -8.33 2.68
C GLY A 69 -28.52 -6.99 3.28
N ALA A 70 -28.00 -6.57 4.43
CA ALA A 70 -28.31 -5.25 4.97
C ALA A 70 -27.75 -4.13 4.07
N ARG A 71 -28.61 -3.13 3.78
CA ARG A 71 -28.23 -1.97 2.97
C ARG A 71 -27.16 -1.13 3.65
N ARG A 72 -26.28 -0.53 2.85
CA ARG A 72 -25.18 0.30 3.30
C ARG A 72 -25.14 1.61 2.51
N TYR A 73 -24.69 2.66 3.17
CA TYR A 73 -24.55 4.00 2.62
C TYR A 73 -23.15 4.53 2.93
N ILE A 74 -22.25 4.45 1.94
CA ILE A 74 -20.89 4.94 2.01
C ILE A 74 -20.78 6.21 1.17
N MET A 75 -20.29 7.28 1.75
CA MET A 75 -19.97 8.52 1.06
C MET A 75 -18.47 8.59 0.80
N HIS A 76 -18.10 9.05 -0.38
CA HIS A 76 -16.76 9.49 -0.73
C HIS A 76 -16.80 10.97 -1.03
N VAL A 77 -16.15 11.77 -0.18
CA VAL A 77 -16.12 13.23 -0.25
C VAL A 77 -14.73 13.67 -0.68
N ASP A 78 -14.64 14.57 -1.65
CA ASP A 78 -13.36 14.99 -2.25
C ASP A 78 -13.48 16.42 -2.78
N PHE A 79 -12.47 17.25 -2.48
CA PHE A 79 -12.45 18.62 -3.00
C PHE A 79 -12.30 18.66 -4.51
N ASP A 80 -12.90 19.66 -5.11
CA ASP A 80 -12.73 19.94 -6.53
C ASP A 80 -11.49 20.80 -6.78
N SER A 81 -10.48 20.19 -7.42
CA SER A 81 -9.21 20.86 -7.76
C SER A 81 -8.52 21.50 -6.54
N PHE A 82 -8.41 20.77 -5.43
CA PHE A 82 -8.09 21.25 -4.10
C PHE A 82 -7.05 22.36 -4.04
N PHE A 83 -5.81 22.13 -4.45
CA PHE A 83 -4.76 23.15 -4.36
C PHE A 83 -5.10 24.40 -5.19
N CYS A 84 -5.65 24.22 -6.40
CA CYS A 84 -6.10 25.36 -7.20
C CYS A 84 -7.23 26.14 -6.51
N ALA A 85 -8.25 25.43 -6.00
CA ALA A 85 -9.40 26.06 -5.35
C ALA A 85 -8.96 26.92 -4.15
N VAL A 86 -8.07 26.37 -3.32
CA VAL A 86 -7.55 27.11 -2.14
C VAL A 86 -6.66 28.27 -2.57
N SER A 87 -5.69 28.08 -3.48
CA SER A 87 -4.78 29.14 -3.92
C SER A 87 -5.49 30.26 -4.67
N LEU A 88 -6.61 29.96 -5.35
CA LEU A 88 -7.41 30.96 -6.05
C LEU A 88 -8.15 31.92 -5.10
N LYS A 89 -8.30 31.60 -3.81
CA LYS A 89 -8.85 32.53 -2.82
C LYS A 89 -7.96 33.77 -2.64
N SER A 90 -6.65 33.62 -2.76
CA SER A 90 -5.68 34.72 -2.73
C SER A 90 -5.45 35.37 -4.11
N ALA A 91 -5.95 34.75 -5.18
CA ALA A 91 -5.81 35.23 -6.56
C ALA A 91 -7.16 35.19 -7.33
N PRO A 92 -8.22 35.88 -6.85
CA PRO A 92 -9.59 35.75 -7.38
C PRO A 92 -9.73 36.14 -8.85
N HIS A 93 -8.84 36.98 -9.37
CA HIS A 93 -8.82 37.39 -10.77
C HIS A 93 -8.46 36.27 -11.77
N PHE A 94 -8.06 35.10 -11.27
CA PHE A 94 -7.78 33.89 -12.07
C PHE A 94 -8.85 32.80 -11.94
N VAL A 95 -9.93 32.99 -11.20
CA VAL A 95 -10.94 31.96 -10.93
C VAL A 95 -11.51 31.35 -12.21
N ASP A 96 -11.85 32.19 -13.18
CA ASP A 96 -12.43 31.75 -14.47
C ASP A 96 -11.39 31.51 -15.56
N LYS A 97 -10.10 31.68 -15.25
CA LYS A 97 -8.99 31.50 -16.21
C LYS A 97 -8.31 30.13 -16.01
N PRO A 98 -7.74 29.55 -17.07
CA PRO A 98 -6.93 28.34 -16.95
C PRO A 98 -5.79 28.56 -15.94
N THR A 99 -5.81 27.83 -14.83
CA THR A 99 -4.87 28.02 -13.72
C THR A 99 -4.43 26.67 -13.15
N VAL A 100 -3.15 26.59 -12.81
CA VAL A 100 -2.53 25.42 -12.18
C VAL A 100 -1.71 25.83 -10.97
N VAL A 101 -1.50 24.87 -10.07
CA VAL A 101 -0.54 24.98 -8.97
C VAL A 101 0.65 24.07 -9.27
N ALA A 102 1.84 24.63 -9.19
CA ALA A 102 3.10 23.93 -9.41
C ALA A 102 4.23 24.57 -8.58
N HIS A 103 5.37 23.87 -8.44
CA HIS A 103 6.54 24.42 -7.76
C HIS A 103 7.10 25.70 -8.42
N GLY A 104 6.91 25.82 -9.72
CA GLY A 104 7.31 27.02 -10.49
C GLY A 104 6.80 26.96 -11.92
N ALA A 105 6.98 28.07 -12.66
CA ALA A 105 6.50 28.23 -14.03
C ALA A 105 7.43 27.61 -15.09
N GLY A 106 8.59 27.06 -14.71
CA GLY A 106 9.56 26.45 -15.62
C GLY A 106 9.02 25.18 -16.32
N ASN A 107 9.44 24.94 -17.55
CA ASN A 107 8.99 23.81 -18.38
C ASN A 107 9.16 22.43 -17.74
N GLY A 108 10.13 22.29 -16.82
CA GLY A 108 10.39 21.07 -16.04
C GLY A 108 9.56 20.92 -14.79
N SER A 109 8.65 21.84 -14.47
CA SER A 109 7.77 21.71 -13.31
C SER A 109 6.61 20.75 -13.60
N GLU A 110 6.25 19.95 -12.59
CA GLU A 110 5.07 19.08 -12.61
C GLU A 110 3.86 19.82 -12.05
N ILE A 111 2.73 19.71 -12.72
CA ILE A 111 1.46 20.28 -12.26
C ILE A 111 0.89 19.44 -11.12
N ALA A 112 0.73 20.05 -9.95
CA ALA A 112 0.14 19.40 -8.80
C ALA A 112 -1.38 19.38 -8.83
N SER A 113 -1.99 20.50 -9.29
CA SER A 113 -3.44 20.65 -9.39
C SER A 113 -3.76 21.58 -10.57
N CYS A 114 -4.85 21.31 -11.27
CA CYS A 114 -5.37 22.17 -12.33
C CYS A 114 -6.87 22.41 -12.13
N ASN A 115 -7.32 23.67 -12.33
CA ASN A 115 -8.74 24.01 -12.23
C ASN A 115 -9.54 23.50 -13.45
N TYR A 116 -10.86 23.60 -13.40
CA TYR A 116 -11.72 23.12 -14.49
C TYR A 116 -11.57 23.91 -15.81
N PRO A 117 -11.35 25.24 -15.82
CA PRO A 117 -10.96 25.93 -17.03
C PRO A 117 -9.72 25.34 -17.71
N ALA A 118 -8.65 25.04 -16.96
CA ALA A 118 -7.45 24.40 -17.52
C ALA A 118 -7.73 22.97 -18.03
N ARG A 119 -8.58 22.20 -17.33
CA ARG A 119 -8.97 20.84 -17.77
C ARG A 119 -9.71 20.82 -19.10
N LYS A 120 -10.46 21.88 -19.45
CA LYS A 120 -11.13 22.01 -20.76
C LYS A 120 -10.14 22.01 -21.93
N PHE A 121 -8.90 22.49 -21.72
CA PHE A 121 -7.81 22.42 -22.68
C PHE A 121 -7.06 21.09 -22.67
N GLY A 122 -7.46 20.12 -21.81
CA GLY A 122 -6.79 18.83 -21.70
C GLY A 122 -5.62 18.81 -20.70
N VAL A 123 -5.40 19.89 -19.94
CA VAL A 123 -4.39 19.93 -18.87
C VAL A 123 -4.80 18.99 -17.72
N LYS A 124 -3.84 18.23 -17.19
CA LYS A 124 -4.07 17.22 -16.15
C LYS A 124 -3.05 17.34 -15.02
N ASN A 125 -3.45 16.92 -13.80
CA ASN A 125 -2.51 16.74 -12.68
C ASN A 125 -1.43 15.72 -13.07
N GLY A 126 -0.18 15.97 -12.67
CA GLY A 126 0.97 15.13 -13.04
C GLY A 126 1.59 15.46 -14.42
N MET A 127 0.98 16.35 -15.18
CA MET A 127 1.50 16.77 -16.50
C MET A 127 2.70 17.71 -16.33
N TRP A 128 3.68 17.62 -17.23
CA TRP A 128 4.79 18.57 -17.28
C TRP A 128 4.33 19.93 -17.79
N MET A 129 4.85 21.00 -17.22
CA MET A 129 4.49 22.37 -17.59
C MET A 129 4.70 22.66 -19.08
N LYS A 130 5.75 22.08 -19.70
CA LYS A 130 5.97 22.18 -21.13
C LYS A 130 4.74 21.70 -21.92
N SER A 131 4.33 20.46 -21.69
CA SER A 131 3.18 19.87 -22.40
C SER A 131 1.87 20.56 -22.06
N ALA A 132 1.71 21.06 -20.85
CA ALA A 132 0.51 21.82 -20.48
C ALA A 132 0.41 23.16 -21.20
N ARG A 133 1.51 23.86 -21.42
CA ARG A 133 1.55 25.11 -22.18
C ARG A 133 1.37 24.91 -23.70
N GLU A 134 1.78 23.76 -24.21
CA GLU A 134 1.48 23.38 -25.59
C GLU A 134 -0.04 23.23 -25.80
N LEU A 135 -0.78 22.73 -24.78
CA LEU A 135 -2.24 22.62 -24.82
C LEU A 135 -2.96 23.93 -24.47
N CYS A 136 -2.40 24.72 -23.58
CA CYS A 136 -2.98 25.97 -23.07
C CYS A 136 -1.89 27.03 -22.89
N PRO A 137 -1.58 27.85 -23.93
CA PRO A 137 -0.56 28.88 -23.86
C PRO A 137 -0.81 29.94 -22.78
N GLU A 138 -2.06 30.26 -22.50
CA GLU A 138 -2.50 31.25 -21.50
C GLU A 138 -2.53 30.70 -20.04
N LEU A 139 -1.88 29.60 -19.80
CA LEU A 139 -1.92 28.90 -18.52
C LEU A 139 -1.28 29.73 -17.39
N ASN A 140 -2.07 30.10 -16.39
CA ASN A 140 -1.61 30.77 -15.19
C ASN A 140 -1.03 29.76 -14.19
N VAL A 141 0.05 30.14 -13.49
CA VAL A 141 0.74 29.26 -12.55
C VAL A 141 0.79 29.94 -11.20
N LEU A 142 0.21 29.29 -10.18
CA LEU A 142 0.28 29.71 -8.79
C LEU A 142 1.27 28.83 -8.02
N PRO A 143 1.99 29.38 -7.05
CA PRO A 143 2.85 28.61 -6.15
C PRO A 143 2.03 27.79 -5.15
N TYR A 144 2.69 26.90 -4.39
CA TYR A 144 2.08 26.23 -3.26
C TYR A 144 1.84 27.18 -2.09
N ASP A 145 0.71 26.98 -1.41
CA ASP A 145 0.36 27.61 -0.15
C ASP A 145 0.00 26.51 0.88
N PHE A 146 1.04 25.85 1.39
CA PHE A 146 0.86 24.72 2.29
C PHE A 146 0.06 25.05 3.57
N PRO A 147 0.28 26.21 4.24
CA PRO A 147 -0.53 26.58 5.41
C PRO A 147 -2.02 26.71 5.09
N ALA A 148 -2.37 27.32 3.94
CA ALA A 148 -3.77 27.45 3.53
C ALA A 148 -4.41 26.10 3.20
N TYR A 149 -3.64 25.15 2.66
CA TYR A 149 -4.12 23.78 2.41
C TYR A 149 -4.39 23.03 3.73
N GLU A 150 -3.51 23.17 4.72
CA GLU A 150 -3.72 22.56 6.05
C GLU A 150 -4.98 23.09 6.73
N GLU A 151 -5.19 24.40 6.69
CA GLU A 151 -6.37 25.03 7.29
C GLU A 151 -7.66 24.61 6.57
N ALA A 152 -7.69 24.60 5.25
CA ALA A 152 -8.84 24.11 4.49
C ALA A 152 -9.15 22.63 4.79
N SER A 153 -8.11 21.80 4.91
CA SER A 153 -8.27 20.40 5.30
C SER A 153 -8.78 20.23 6.73
N ARG A 154 -8.33 21.06 7.66
CA ARG A 154 -8.81 21.05 9.06
C ARG A 154 -10.31 21.29 9.10
N LEU A 155 -10.79 22.37 8.46
CA LEU A 155 -12.21 22.71 8.37
C LEU A 155 -13.05 21.64 7.66
N PHE A 156 -12.49 21.03 6.61
CA PHE A 156 -13.09 19.91 5.90
C PHE A 156 -13.33 18.70 6.83
N TYR A 157 -12.31 18.28 7.58
CA TYR A 157 -12.45 17.13 8.47
C TYR A 157 -13.33 17.43 9.68
N GLU A 158 -13.38 18.66 10.16
CA GLU A 158 -14.32 19.08 11.19
C GLU A 158 -15.78 18.92 10.71
N SER A 159 -16.08 19.43 9.51
CA SER A 159 -17.42 19.26 8.92
C SER A 159 -17.80 17.78 8.71
N ILE A 160 -16.85 16.95 8.27
CA ILE A 160 -17.07 15.51 8.08
C ILE A 160 -17.36 14.79 9.40
N LEU A 161 -16.66 15.15 10.48
CA LEU A 161 -16.86 14.53 11.80
C LEU A 161 -18.21 14.90 12.43
N GLU A 162 -18.78 16.05 12.08
CA GLU A 162 -20.10 16.49 12.52
C GLU A 162 -21.25 15.64 11.94
N VAL A 163 -21.04 14.97 10.81
CA VAL A 163 -22.03 14.04 10.22
C VAL A 163 -22.33 12.85 11.14
N GLY A 164 -21.39 12.45 11.99
CA GLY A 164 -21.57 11.40 13.00
C GLY A 164 -21.45 9.96 12.52
N GLY A 165 -20.99 9.75 11.28
CA GLY A 165 -20.68 8.44 10.72
C GLY A 165 -19.30 7.92 11.11
N VAL A 166 -18.94 6.72 10.62
CA VAL A 166 -17.56 6.19 10.73
C VAL A 166 -16.71 6.84 9.65
N VAL A 167 -15.66 7.56 10.03
CA VAL A 167 -14.81 8.34 9.13
C VAL A 167 -13.47 7.64 8.91
N GLN A 168 -13.05 7.56 7.65
CA GLN A 168 -11.71 7.14 7.24
C GLN A 168 -11.05 8.25 6.43
N SER A 169 -9.92 8.76 6.91
CA SER A 169 -9.11 9.69 6.14
C SER A 169 -8.40 8.96 5.00
N VAL A 170 -8.53 9.49 3.78
CA VAL A 170 -7.84 8.98 2.59
C VAL A 170 -6.64 9.86 2.26
N SER A 171 -6.85 11.18 2.21
CA SER A 171 -5.82 12.20 2.01
C SER A 171 -6.20 13.51 2.73
N ILE A 172 -5.45 14.57 2.47
CA ILE A 172 -5.73 15.92 3.02
C ILE A 172 -7.06 16.51 2.48
N ASP A 173 -7.50 16.06 1.32
CA ASP A 173 -8.63 16.58 0.55
C ASP A 173 -9.74 15.55 0.28
N GLU A 174 -9.60 14.34 0.82
CA GLU A 174 -10.44 13.18 0.46
C GLU A 174 -10.75 12.33 1.69
N ALA A 175 -12.01 11.99 1.90
CA ALA A 175 -12.45 11.14 3.01
C ALA A 175 -13.56 10.16 2.60
N LEU A 176 -13.63 9.04 3.31
CA LEU A 176 -14.73 8.08 3.25
C LEU A 176 -15.54 8.16 4.55
N ILE A 177 -16.86 8.07 4.44
CA ILE A 177 -17.77 8.11 5.59
C ILE A 177 -18.79 6.98 5.45
N ASP A 178 -18.88 6.08 6.42
CA ASP A 178 -20.01 5.15 6.53
C ASP A 178 -21.13 5.81 7.35
N VAL A 179 -22.14 6.28 6.66
CA VAL A 179 -23.32 6.96 7.25
C VAL A 179 -24.49 6.01 7.48
N THR A 180 -24.31 4.69 7.27
CA THR A 180 -25.38 3.71 7.37
C THR A 180 -26.17 3.80 8.67
N ALA A 181 -25.50 3.85 9.82
CA ALA A 181 -26.17 3.93 11.12
C ALA A 181 -26.93 5.25 11.31
N VAL A 182 -26.39 6.36 10.79
CA VAL A 182 -27.03 7.69 10.82
C VAL A 182 -28.33 7.66 10.01
N ILE A 183 -28.28 7.11 8.80
CA ILE A 183 -29.43 7.01 7.90
C ILE A 183 -30.52 6.13 8.49
N LEU A 184 -30.18 4.90 8.91
CA LEU A 184 -31.14 3.95 9.44
C LEU A 184 -31.82 4.48 10.72
N LYS A 185 -31.07 5.16 11.59
CA LYS A 185 -31.63 5.81 12.78
C LYS A 185 -32.58 6.94 12.39
N ALA A 186 -32.20 7.81 11.46
CA ALA A 186 -32.99 8.97 11.04
C ALA A 186 -34.29 8.56 10.32
N THR A 187 -34.30 7.45 9.60
CA THR A 187 -35.46 6.95 8.84
C THR A 187 -36.30 5.92 9.60
N GLY A 188 -35.85 5.48 10.79
CA GLY A 188 -36.51 4.41 11.55
C GLY A 188 -36.48 3.06 10.85
N SER A 189 -35.52 2.84 9.93
CA SER A 189 -35.40 1.62 9.12
C SER A 189 -34.44 0.62 9.76
N SER A 190 -34.72 -0.69 9.56
CA SER A 190 -33.81 -1.77 9.96
C SER A 190 -32.68 -2.01 8.95
N GLY A 191 -32.75 -1.40 7.76
CA GLY A 191 -31.80 -1.64 6.68
C GLY A 191 -31.95 -2.99 5.97
N GLY A 192 -32.90 -3.83 6.39
CA GLY A 192 -33.19 -5.12 5.78
C GLY A 192 -34.50 -5.10 4.99
N GLY A 193 -34.68 -6.13 4.15
CA GLY A 193 -35.93 -6.32 3.36
C GLY A 193 -36.02 -5.44 2.13
N VAL A 194 -37.07 -5.66 1.35
CA VAL A 194 -37.34 -5.02 0.04
C VAL A 194 -38.54 -4.04 0.12
N ASN A 195 -38.74 -3.38 1.26
CA ASN A 195 -39.77 -2.36 1.34
C ASN A 195 -39.35 -1.10 0.58
N GLU A 196 -39.92 -0.86 -0.59
CA GLU A 196 -39.59 0.25 -1.48
C GLU A 196 -39.69 1.62 -0.80
N GLY A 197 -40.70 1.84 0.03
CA GLY A 197 -40.87 3.09 0.77
C GLY A 197 -39.78 3.34 1.80
N SER A 198 -39.21 2.30 2.41
CA SER A 198 -38.06 2.42 3.30
C SER A 198 -36.77 2.72 2.53
N ILE A 199 -36.59 2.05 1.39
CA ILE A 199 -35.42 2.26 0.51
C ILE A 199 -35.44 3.70 0.01
N TRP A 200 -36.56 4.18 -0.47
CA TRP A 200 -36.70 5.56 -0.94
C TRP A 200 -36.37 6.58 0.13
N ARG A 201 -36.90 6.45 1.35
CA ARG A 201 -36.61 7.37 2.47
C ARG A 201 -35.12 7.36 2.88
N GLU A 202 -34.48 6.20 2.84
CA GLU A 202 -33.05 6.07 3.12
C GLU A 202 -32.22 6.77 2.04
N GLN A 203 -32.55 6.57 0.76
CA GLN A 203 -31.87 7.19 -0.38
C GLN A 203 -32.03 8.70 -0.38
N GLU A 204 -33.24 9.21 -0.12
CA GLU A 204 -33.49 10.64 -0.01
C GLU A 204 -32.73 11.25 1.17
N ARG A 205 -32.70 10.57 2.33
CA ARG A 205 -31.98 11.06 3.50
C ARG A 205 -30.48 11.14 3.29
N VAL A 206 -29.87 10.17 2.61
CA VAL A 206 -28.44 10.22 2.32
C VAL A 206 -28.10 11.33 1.34
N ASP A 207 -28.94 11.58 0.33
CA ASP A 207 -28.75 12.70 -0.59
C ASP A 207 -28.87 14.05 0.12
N GLN A 208 -29.79 14.20 1.06
CA GLN A 208 -29.91 15.42 1.87
C GLN A 208 -28.67 15.65 2.73
N ILE A 209 -28.16 14.62 3.40
CA ILE A 209 -26.92 14.74 4.20
C ILE A 209 -25.73 15.12 3.31
N ALA A 210 -25.64 14.59 2.11
CA ALA A 210 -24.58 14.94 1.16
C ALA A 210 -24.69 16.41 0.71
N LEU A 211 -25.89 16.89 0.47
CA LEU A 211 -26.16 18.29 0.10
C LEU A 211 -25.77 19.24 1.23
N ASP A 212 -26.22 18.95 2.46
CA ASP A 212 -25.94 19.74 3.65
C ASP A 212 -24.43 19.79 3.91
N LEU A 213 -23.74 18.66 3.84
CA LEU A 213 -22.29 18.57 4.02
C LEU A 213 -21.53 19.39 2.97
N ARG A 214 -21.94 19.32 1.70
CA ARG A 214 -21.34 20.13 0.62
C ARG A 214 -21.51 21.62 0.86
N GLY A 215 -22.68 22.05 1.29
CA GLY A 215 -22.99 23.43 1.68
C GLY A 215 -22.10 23.91 2.81
N GLN A 216 -22.04 23.15 3.90
CA GLN A 216 -21.25 23.44 5.09
C GLN A 216 -19.73 23.54 4.78
N ILE A 217 -19.17 22.60 3.99
CA ILE A 217 -17.76 22.64 3.63
C ILE A 217 -17.49 23.88 2.75
N LYS A 218 -18.35 24.18 1.78
CA LYS A 218 -18.20 25.36 0.93
C LYS A 218 -18.26 26.66 1.72
N GLU A 219 -19.18 26.77 2.68
CA GLU A 219 -19.29 27.93 3.57
C GLU A 219 -18.03 28.13 4.41
N ARG A 220 -17.53 27.06 5.06
CA ARG A 220 -16.37 27.13 5.96
C ARG A 220 -15.04 27.33 5.22
N THR A 221 -14.87 26.68 4.06
CA THR A 221 -13.59 26.66 3.35
C THR A 221 -13.52 27.62 2.15
N GLY A 222 -14.66 28.05 1.63
CA GLY A 222 -14.77 28.74 0.36
C GLY A 222 -14.57 27.84 -0.87
N CYS A 223 -14.36 26.55 -0.68
CA CYS A 223 -14.03 25.59 -1.76
C CYS A 223 -15.15 24.56 -1.92
N ALA A 224 -15.43 24.20 -3.19
CA ALA A 224 -16.44 23.18 -3.48
C ALA A 224 -15.89 21.78 -3.29
N VAL A 225 -16.77 20.87 -2.83
CA VAL A 225 -16.55 19.42 -2.79
C VAL A 225 -17.59 18.70 -3.61
N SER A 226 -17.21 17.52 -4.11
CA SER A 226 -18.11 16.55 -4.73
C SER A 226 -18.30 15.35 -3.81
N VAL A 227 -19.49 14.72 -3.85
CA VAL A 227 -19.83 13.56 -3.02
C VAL A 227 -20.35 12.43 -3.88
N GLY A 228 -19.66 11.28 -3.79
CA GLY A 228 -20.15 10.03 -4.39
C GLY A 228 -20.73 9.12 -3.33
N ILE A 229 -21.89 8.52 -3.59
CA ILE A 229 -22.61 7.67 -2.65
C ILE A 229 -22.81 6.28 -3.26
N GLY A 230 -22.55 5.23 -2.46
CA GLY A 230 -22.75 3.85 -2.89
C GLY A 230 -22.79 2.86 -1.74
N ALA A 231 -23.12 1.61 -2.03
CA ALA A 231 -23.24 0.55 -1.03
C ALA A 231 -21.89 0.06 -0.48
N ASN A 232 -20.77 0.45 -1.07
CA ASN A 232 -19.41 0.12 -0.64
C ASN A 232 -18.41 1.18 -1.13
N ILE A 233 -17.14 1.03 -0.75
CA ILE A 233 -16.08 2.00 -1.08
C ILE A 233 -15.87 2.12 -2.60
N LEU A 234 -15.89 0.99 -3.34
CA LEU A 234 -15.78 1.01 -4.79
C LEU A 234 -16.86 1.86 -5.44
N LEU A 235 -18.11 1.59 -5.09
CA LEU A 235 -19.27 2.29 -5.67
C LEU A 235 -19.28 3.77 -5.31
N ALA A 236 -18.95 4.13 -4.07
CA ALA A 236 -18.80 5.53 -3.66
C ALA A 236 -17.71 6.26 -4.46
N LYS A 237 -16.57 5.60 -4.73
CA LYS A 237 -15.49 6.14 -5.57
C LYS A 237 -15.89 6.31 -7.03
N VAL A 238 -16.63 5.37 -7.58
CA VAL A 238 -17.16 5.47 -8.95
C VAL A 238 -18.22 6.57 -9.05
N ALA A 239 -19.12 6.63 -8.07
CA ALA A 239 -20.15 7.67 -7.98
C ALA A 239 -19.55 9.08 -7.96
N LEU A 240 -18.46 9.27 -7.20
CA LEU A 240 -17.76 10.56 -7.12
C LEU A 240 -17.28 11.07 -8.49
N ARG A 241 -16.83 10.21 -9.38
CA ARG A 241 -16.42 10.62 -10.74
C ARG A 241 -17.58 11.21 -11.53
N LYS A 242 -18.78 10.66 -11.38
CA LYS A 242 -20.01 11.21 -12.00
C LYS A 242 -20.49 12.48 -11.28
N ALA A 243 -20.20 12.60 -9.99
CA ALA A 243 -20.55 13.78 -9.19
C ALA A 243 -19.72 15.02 -9.52
N LYS A 244 -18.47 14.88 -9.93
CA LYS A 244 -17.56 15.99 -10.25
C LYS A 244 -17.94 16.71 -11.54
N PRO A 245 -17.91 18.07 -11.58
CA PRO A 245 -17.54 19.01 -10.52
C PRO A 245 -18.71 19.43 -9.64
N ALA A 246 -18.40 19.76 -8.37
CA ALA A 246 -19.28 20.42 -7.41
C ALA A 246 -20.70 19.83 -7.32
N GLY A 247 -20.80 18.50 -7.45
CA GLY A 247 -22.05 17.76 -7.48
C GLY A 247 -22.10 16.64 -6.45
N GLN A 248 -23.17 15.88 -6.49
CA GLN A 248 -23.33 14.61 -5.80
C GLN A 248 -23.98 13.60 -6.70
N PHE A 249 -23.67 12.32 -6.51
CA PHE A 249 -24.25 11.24 -7.27
C PHE A 249 -24.34 9.99 -6.41
N GLN A 250 -25.51 9.34 -6.44
CA GLN A 250 -25.75 8.07 -5.76
C GLN A 250 -25.89 6.94 -6.78
N ILE A 251 -25.12 5.87 -6.62
CA ILE A 251 -25.33 4.62 -7.34
C ILE A 251 -26.32 3.78 -6.55
N LYS A 252 -27.52 3.62 -7.09
CA LYS A 252 -28.58 2.77 -6.54
C LYS A 252 -28.28 1.29 -6.81
N PRO A 253 -28.82 0.35 -6.02
CA PRO A 253 -28.57 -1.09 -6.21
C PRO A 253 -28.83 -1.58 -7.64
N ASP A 254 -29.91 -1.15 -8.27
CA ASP A 254 -30.32 -1.58 -9.61
C ASP A 254 -29.40 -1.05 -10.72
N ASP A 255 -28.74 0.09 -10.49
CA ASP A 255 -27.85 0.75 -11.45
C ASP A 255 -26.40 0.24 -11.40
N VAL A 256 -26.05 -0.59 -10.40
CA VAL A 256 -24.65 -0.99 -10.14
C VAL A 256 -23.99 -1.59 -11.38
N LEU A 257 -24.64 -2.57 -11.99
CA LEU A 257 -24.06 -3.31 -13.10
C LEU A 257 -24.00 -2.49 -14.39
N SER A 258 -24.98 -1.63 -14.66
CA SER A 258 -24.98 -0.73 -15.81
C SER A 258 -23.88 0.32 -15.68
N VAL A 259 -23.85 1.03 -14.54
CA VAL A 259 -22.87 2.10 -14.26
C VAL A 259 -21.43 1.57 -14.31
N LEU A 260 -21.18 0.40 -13.73
CA LEU A 260 -19.84 -0.19 -13.77
C LEU A 260 -19.48 -0.72 -15.16
N GLY A 261 -20.45 -1.29 -15.89
CA GLY A 261 -20.19 -1.92 -17.19
C GLY A 261 -19.67 -0.95 -18.25
N GLU A 262 -20.12 0.30 -18.22
CA GLU A 262 -19.72 1.37 -19.15
C GLU A 262 -18.31 1.91 -18.89
N LEU A 263 -17.73 1.65 -17.71
CA LEU A 263 -16.40 2.17 -17.35
C LEU A 263 -15.30 1.46 -18.15
N LYS A 264 -14.32 2.23 -18.58
CA LYS A 264 -13.04 1.66 -19.03
C LYS A 264 -12.32 1.03 -17.82
N VAL A 265 -11.55 -0.03 -18.05
CA VAL A 265 -10.86 -0.73 -16.96
C VAL A 265 -9.88 0.16 -16.18
N ASN A 266 -9.25 1.15 -16.83
CA ASN A 266 -8.36 2.12 -16.20
C ASN A 266 -9.10 3.11 -15.28
N ASP A 267 -10.43 3.16 -15.33
CA ASP A 267 -11.25 3.99 -14.45
C ASP A 267 -11.59 3.29 -13.13
N LEU A 268 -11.35 1.98 -13.02
CA LEU A 268 -11.52 1.27 -11.76
C LEU A 268 -10.44 1.67 -10.75
N PRO A 269 -10.83 1.90 -9.49
CA PRO A 269 -9.87 2.18 -8.42
C PRO A 269 -8.81 1.09 -8.28
N GLY A 270 -7.54 1.47 -8.35
CA GLY A 270 -6.40 0.55 -8.23
C GLY A 270 -5.93 -0.08 -9.53
N VAL A 271 -6.55 0.23 -10.67
CA VAL A 271 -6.06 -0.17 -11.99
C VAL A 271 -5.11 0.90 -12.54
N ALA A 272 -3.82 0.60 -12.52
CA ALA A 272 -2.77 1.45 -13.06
C ALA A 272 -2.35 0.99 -14.48
N TYR A 273 -1.51 1.79 -15.15
CA TYR A 273 -1.07 1.58 -16.52
C TYR A 273 -0.59 0.14 -16.82
N SER A 274 0.19 -0.46 -15.92
CA SER A 274 0.70 -1.84 -16.11
C SER A 274 -0.41 -2.90 -16.06
N ILE A 275 -1.47 -2.69 -15.27
CA ILE A 275 -2.63 -3.59 -15.20
C ILE A 275 -3.48 -3.40 -16.45
N THR A 276 -3.70 -2.14 -16.88
CA THR A 276 -4.42 -1.81 -18.11
C THR A 276 -3.77 -2.49 -19.32
N GLY A 277 -2.45 -2.39 -19.48
CA GLY A 277 -1.74 -3.04 -20.59
C GLY A 277 -1.94 -4.56 -20.63
N LYS A 278 -1.85 -5.22 -19.47
CA LYS A 278 -2.10 -6.67 -19.38
C LYS A 278 -3.55 -7.06 -19.69
N LEU A 279 -4.51 -6.21 -19.35
CA LEU A 279 -5.91 -6.44 -19.68
C LEU A 279 -6.17 -6.23 -21.18
N GLU A 280 -5.55 -5.22 -21.80
CA GLU A 280 -5.63 -4.96 -23.24
C GLU A 280 -5.03 -6.11 -24.06
N GLU A 281 -3.94 -6.74 -23.61
CA GLU A 281 -3.32 -7.92 -24.23
C GLU A 281 -4.30 -9.11 -24.33
N ILE A 282 -5.27 -9.21 -23.41
CA ILE A 282 -6.31 -10.25 -23.43
C ILE A 282 -7.67 -9.77 -23.97
N GLY A 283 -7.69 -8.58 -24.59
CA GLY A 283 -8.86 -8.01 -25.25
C GLY A 283 -9.86 -7.31 -24.34
N VAL A 284 -9.49 -6.99 -23.09
CA VAL A 284 -10.35 -6.35 -22.08
C VAL A 284 -10.14 -4.85 -22.07
N LYS A 285 -11.17 -4.07 -22.41
CA LYS A 285 -11.16 -2.59 -22.44
C LYS A 285 -12.13 -1.99 -21.44
N TYR A 286 -13.29 -2.61 -21.27
CA TYR A 286 -14.37 -2.15 -20.39
C TYR A 286 -14.57 -3.10 -19.22
N VAL A 287 -15.17 -2.60 -18.15
CA VAL A 287 -15.48 -3.42 -16.97
C VAL A 287 -16.46 -4.54 -17.33
N ASN A 288 -17.35 -4.31 -18.29
CA ASN A 288 -18.25 -5.35 -18.79
C ASN A 288 -17.49 -6.53 -19.41
N ASP A 289 -16.34 -6.29 -20.07
CA ASP A 289 -15.52 -7.35 -20.67
C ASP A 289 -14.93 -8.28 -19.58
N ILE A 290 -14.60 -7.71 -18.38
CA ILE A 290 -14.14 -8.51 -17.24
C ILE A 290 -15.19 -9.55 -16.82
N ARG A 291 -16.48 -9.24 -16.95
CA ARG A 291 -17.56 -10.17 -16.57
C ARG A 291 -17.66 -11.37 -17.50
N GLN A 292 -17.19 -11.22 -18.74
CA GLN A 292 -17.19 -12.28 -19.75
C GLN A 292 -16.00 -13.25 -19.61
N ILE A 293 -15.03 -12.90 -18.77
CA ILE A 293 -13.81 -13.69 -18.57
C ILE A 293 -13.93 -14.49 -17.26
N SER A 294 -13.42 -15.73 -17.27
CA SER A 294 -13.38 -16.55 -16.06
C SER A 294 -12.41 -15.96 -15.02
N LYS A 295 -12.72 -16.25 -13.74
CA LYS A 295 -11.88 -15.80 -12.62
C LYS A 295 -10.45 -16.33 -12.75
N GLU A 296 -10.29 -17.57 -13.18
CA GLU A 296 -9.02 -18.27 -13.36
C GLU A 296 -8.15 -17.57 -14.40
N ARG A 297 -8.73 -17.14 -15.53
CA ARG A 297 -8.00 -16.40 -16.58
C ARG A 297 -7.52 -15.05 -16.07
N LEU A 298 -8.33 -14.31 -15.31
CA LEU A 298 -7.91 -13.05 -14.69
C LEU A 298 -6.80 -13.25 -13.66
N VAL A 299 -6.91 -14.29 -12.84
CA VAL A 299 -5.88 -14.66 -11.86
C VAL A 299 -4.57 -15.05 -12.55
N GLY A 300 -4.63 -15.82 -13.63
CA GLY A 300 -3.45 -16.17 -14.42
C GLY A 300 -2.72 -14.97 -15.03
N THR A 301 -3.49 -13.97 -15.50
CA THR A 301 -2.93 -12.76 -16.14
C THR A 301 -2.38 -11.75 -15.13
N LEU A 302 -3.10 -11.52 -14.01
CA LEU A 302 -2.83 -10.41 -13.09
C LEU A 302 -2.26 -10.86 -11.74
N GLY A 303 -2.23 -12.15 -11.49
CA GLY A 303 -1.92 -12.74 -10.19
C GLY A 303 -3.16 -12.84 -9.28
N PRO A 304 -3.11 -13.69 -8.23
CA PRO A 304 -4.29 -14.07 -7.45
C PRO A 304 -5.00 -12.87 -6.80
N LYS A 305 -4.26 -11.99 -6.10
CA LYS A 305 -4.87 -10.86 -5.39
C LYS A 305 -5.53 -9.83 -6.33
N THR A 306 -4.88 -9.52 -7.45
CA THR A 306 -5.38 -8.51 -8.39
C THR A 306 -6.50 -9.08 -9.24
N GLY A 307 -6.35 -10.31 -9.76
CA GLY A 307 -7.35 -10.96 -10.58
C GLY A 307 -8.66 -11.19 -9.82
N GLU A 308 -8.61 -11.72 -8.60
CA GLU A 308 -9.79 -11.89 -7.74
C GLU A 308 -10.48 -10.56 -7.44
N LYS A 309 -9.70 -9.55 -7.05
CA LYS A 309 -10.24 -8.24 -6.73
C LYS A 309 -10.95 -7.59 -7.92
N LEU A 310 -10.37 -7.63 -9.12
CA LEU A 310 -11.01 -7.07 -10.32
C LEU A 310 -12.25 -7.86 -10.75
N TRP A 311 -12.23 -9.19 -10.57
CA TRP A 311 -13.40 -10.02 -10.82
C TRP A 311 -14.57 -9.65 -9.90
N GLU A 312 -14.32 -9.42 -8.60
CA GLU A 312 -15.31 -8.92 -7.63
C GLU A 312 -15.75 -7.49 -7.98
N TYR A 313 -14.81 -6.60 -8.27
CA TYR A 313 -15.06 -5.20 -8.61
C TYR A 313 -15.97 -5.03 -9.83
N ALA A 314 -15.77 -5.84 -10.88
CA ALA A 314 -16.63 -5.83 -12.05
C ALA A 314 -18.10 -6.19 -11.74
N ARG A 315 -18.37 -6.83 -10.60
CA ARG A 315 -19.68 -7.21 -10.09
C ARG A 315 -20.19 -6.29 -8.99
N GLY A 316 -19.51 -5.17 -8.74
CA GLY A 316 -19.89 -4.21 -7.70
C GLY A 316 -19.57 -4.66 -6.28
N ILE A 317 -18.75 -5.69 -6.11
CA ILE A 317 -18.38 -6.24 -4.79
C ILE A 317 -17.06 -5.64 -4.33
N ASP A 318 -17.07 -4.99 -3.18
CA ASP A 318 -15.88 -4.54 -2.45
C ASP A 318 -16.02 -4.93 -0.97
N ARG A 319 -15.09 -5.74 -0.47
CA ARG A 319 -15.10 -6.24 0.91
C ARG A 319 -14.42 -5.32 1.91
N ALA A 320 -13.82 -4.22 1.41
CA ALA A 320 -13.17 -3.25 2.27
C ALA A 320 -14.20 -2.50 3.13
N GLU A 321 -13.87 -2.28 4.39
CA GLU A 321 -14.71 -1.54 5.35
C GLU A 321 -14.16 -0.14 5.59
N VAL A 322 -15.07 0.84 5.77
CA VAL A 322 -14.69 2.19 6.18
C VAL A 322 -14.25 2.14 7.64
N GLY A 323 -13.14 2.81 7.94
CA GLY A 323 -12.54 2.81 9.28
C GLY A 323 -11.43 1.76 9.46
N ASP A 324 -11.35 0.79 8.54
CA ASP A 324 -10.31 -0.23 8.55
C ASP A 324 -8.98 0.37 8.09
N GLN A 325 -8.23 0.91 9.02
CA GLN A 325 -6.94 1.54 8.72
C GLN A 325 -5.79 0.57 9.02
N PRO A 326 -5.08 0.08 7.99
CA PRO A 326 -3.96 -0.82 8.21
C PRO A 326 -2.87 -0.15 9.04
N ILE A 327 -2.29 -0.89 9.96
CA ILE A 327 -1.14 -0.44 10.76
C ILE A 327 0.00 -0.04 9.81
N ARG A 328 0.69 1.06 10.13
CA ARG A 328 1.85 1.53 9.37
C ARG A 328 2.94 0.46 9.36
N LYS A 329 3.44 0.12 8.17
CA LYS A 329 4.43 -0.96 7.98
C LYS A 329 5.87 -0.46 7.89
N SER A 330 6.06 0.81 7.52
CA SER A 330 7.38 1.42 7.33
C SER A 330 7.39 2.91 7.59
N VAL A 331 8.56 3.43 7.99
CA VAL A 331 8.89 4.85 8.02
C VAL A 331 10.16 5.04 7.20
N SER A 332 10.22 6.07 6.35
CA SER A 332 11.36 6.30 5.46
C SER A 332 11.67 7.79 5.31
N ALA A 333 12.92 8.08 4.97
CA ALA A 333 13.39 9.37 4.50
C ALA A 333 14.20 9.16 3.21
N GLU A 334 13.82 9.82 2.12
CA GLU A 334 14.45 9.68 0.80
C GLU A 334 14.58 11.05 0.14
N VAL A 335 15.72 11.29 -0.49
CA VAL A 335 15.99 12.47 -1.31
C VAL A 335 16.55 12.01 -2.65
N ASN A 336 15.94 12.45 -3.73
CA ASN A 336 16.28 12.06 -5.10
C ASN A 336 16.46 13.26 -6.06
N TRP A 337 16.74 14.43 -5.51
CA TRP A 337 17.03 15.66 -6.22
C TRP A 337 18.09 16.44 -5.46
N GLY A 338 18.95 17.18 -6.13
CA GLY A 338 20.01 17.97 -5.48
C GLY A 338 21.21 17.15 -4.96
N ILE A 339 21.25 15.85 -5.20
CA ILE A 339 22.33 14.97 -4.74
C ILE A 339 23.53 15.12 -5.66
N ARG A 340 24.58 15.79 -5.17
CA ARG A 340 25.86 16.02 -5.86
C ARG A 340 26.99 16.01 -4.83
N PHE A 341 27.72 14.90 -4.75
CA PHE A 341 28.87 14.76 -3.84
C PHE A 341 30.18 14.88 -4.59
N ILE A 342 31.21 15.40 -3.92
CA ILE A 342 32.57 15.51 -4.45
C ILE A 342 33.50 14.48 -3.82
N ASN A 343 33.09 13.84 -2.73
CA ASN A 343 33.85 12.78 -2.06
C ASN A 343 32.94 11.82 -1.31
N GLN A 344 33.51 10.75 -0.80
CA GLN A 344 32.79 9.70 -0.09
C GLN A 344 32.27 10.16 1.29
N GLU A 345 33.04 11.01 1.96
CA GLU A 345 32.73 11.54 3.30
C GLU A 345 31.42 12.34 3.29
N GLU A 346 31.23 13.19 2.27
CA GLU A 346 29.96 13.93 2.09
C GLU A 346 28.75 13.00 1.91
N ALA A 347 28.91 11.92 1.15
CA ALA A 347 27.84 10.96 0.95
C ALA A 347 27.48 10.21 2.25
N GLU A 348 28.48 9.86 3.05
CA GLU A 348 28.31 9.18 4.33
C GLU A 348 27.67 10.10 5.38
N GLU A 349 28.13 11.33 5.48
CA GLU A 349 27.52 12.35 6.34
C GLU A 349 26.06 12.60 5.97
N PHE A 350 25.78 12.69 4.69
CA PHE A 350 24.42 12.88 4.20
C PHE A 350 23.49 11.71 4.58
N VAL A 351 23.95 10.46 4.42
CA VAL A 351 23.18 9.26 4.85
C VAL A 351 22.96 9.29 6.35
N PHE A 352 23.97 9.69 7.13
CA PHE A 352 23.82 9.83 8.57
C PHE A 352 22.77 10.88 8.94
N ASN A 353 22.78 12.02 8.26
CA ASN A 353 21.79 13.09 8.44
C ASN A 353 20.37 12.66 8.01
N LEU A 354 20.23 11.81 6.96
CA LEU A 354 18.95 11.18 6.64
C LEU A 354 18.46 10.25 7.77
N CYS A 355 19.36 9.58 8.48
CA CYS A 355 18.97 8.76 9.63
C CYS A 355 18.50 9.60 10.83
N LYS A 356 19.02 10.83 11.02
CA LYS A 356 18.49 11.79 12.01
C LYS A 356 17.05 12.20 11.64
N GLU A 357 16.79 12.47 10.37
CA GLU A 357 15.44 12.77 9.90
C GLU A 357 14.51 11.55 10.06
N LEU A 358 15.03 10.34 9.79
CA LEU A 358 14.27 9.10 10.01
C LEU A 358 13.92 8.91 11.50
N GLU A 359 14.85 9.17 12.42
CA GLU A 359 14.59 9.15 13.87
C GLU A 359 13.48 10.13 14.25
N ARG A 360 13.57 11.38 13.79
CA ARG A 360 12.52 12.40 14.02
C ARG A 360 11.13 11.89 13.59
N ARG A 361 11.04 11.24 12.41
CA ARG A 361 9.79 10.66 11.90
C ARG A 361 9.32 9.47 12.74
N LEU A 362 10.24 8.61 13.18
CA LEU A 362 9.93 7.46 14.04
C LEU A 362 9.41 7.90 15.41
N LEU A 363 10.00 8.95 15.98
CA LEU A 363 9.54 9.55 17.23
C LEU A 363 8.15 10.19 17.10
N ASN A 364 7.89 10.90 16.00
CA ASN A 364 6.56 11.47 15.74
C ASN A 364 5.47 10.37 15.63
N GLU A 365 5.81 9.23 15.03
CA GLU A 365 4.92 8.07 14.91
C GLU A 365 4.89 7.18 16.16
N GLN A 366 5.72 7.47 17.17
CA GLN A 366 5.86 6.70 18.41
C GLN A 366 6.20 5.22 18.15
N VAL A 367 7.10 4.96 17.17
CA VAL A 367 7.52 3.62 16.77
C VAL A 367 9.04 3.48 16.70
N LYS A 368 9.51 2.25 16.79
CA LYS A 368 10.86 1.76 16.51
C LYS A 368 10.78 0.55 15.58
N GLY A 369 11.88 0.17 14.93
CA GLY A 369 11.83 -0.94 13.98
C GLY A 369 13.06 -1.81 13.98
N LYS A 370 12.97 -2.98 13.35
CA LYS A 370 14.03 -4.00 13.33
C LYS A 370 14.74 -4.16 12.00
N GLN A 371 14.19 -3.69 10.89
CA GLN A 371 14.81 -3.89 9.59
C GLN A 371 15.06 -2.54 8.92
N LEU A 372 16.35 -2.22 8.72
CA LEU A 372 16.80 -1.04 7.99
C LEU A 372 17.09 -1.43 6.55
N THR A 373 16.63 -0.60 5.61
CA THR A 373 16.93 -0.73 4.18
C THR A 373 17.50 0.60 3.69
N ILE A 374 18.66 0.56 3.03
CA ILE A 374 19.19 1.69 2.26
C ILE A 374 18.77 1.53 0.80
N LYS A 375 18.34 2.62 0.19
CA LYS A 375 18.05 2.75 -1.23
C LYS A 375 19.02 3.72 -1.86
N ILE A 376 19.64 3.33 -2.96
CA ILE A 376 20.65 4.12 -3.67
C ILE A 376 20.24 4.23 -5.13
N MET A 377 20.18 5.46 -5.63
CA MET A 377 20.06 5.75 -7.06
C MET A 377 21.43 6.21 -7.57
N ARG A 378 22.04 5.40 -8.41
CA ARG A 378 23.31 5.69 -9.07
C ARG A 378 23.03 6.09 -10.52
N ARG A 379 23.71 7.11 -11.03
CA ARG A 379 23.67 7.48 -12.45
C ARG A 379 23.94 6.24 -13.31
N ALA A 380 23.10 5.99 -14.31
CA ALA A 380 23.32 4.89 -15.23
C ALA A 380 24.57 5.14 -16.07
N ALA A 381 25.29 4.08 -16.43
CA ALA A 381 26.56 4.19 -17.14
C ALA A 381 26.43 4.92 -18.50
N ASP A 382 25.28 4.82 -19.15
CA ASP A 382 24.95 5.46 -20.40
C ASP A 382 24.25 6.83 -20.25
N ALA A 383 24.12 7.33 -19.01
CA ALA A 383 23.51 8.62 -18.75
C ALA A 383 24.55 9.76 -18.79
N PRO A 384 24.16 10.96 -19.29
CA PRO A 384 25.05 12.12 -19.25
C PRO A 384 25.32 12.56 -17.80
N LEU A 385 26.43 13.27 -17.58
CA LEU A 385 26.75 13.88 -16.27
C LEU A 385 25.70 14.90 -15.86
N ASP A 386 25.25 15.72 -16.81
CA ASP A 386 24.16 16.68 -16.64
C ASP A 386 22.82 16.10 -17.14
N PRO A 387 21.87 15.84 -16.25
CA PRO A 387 20.53 15.45 -16.67
C PRO A 387 19.79 16.66 -17.27
N PRO A 388 18.72 16.43 -18.07
CA PRO A 388 17.92 17.50 -18.67
C PRO A 388 17.32 18.51 -17.67
N LYS A 389 17.23 18.11 -16.42
CA LYS A 389 16.82 18.95 -15.29
C LYS A 389 18.03 19.09 -14.36
N ASN A 390 18.76 20.16 -14.47
CA ASN A 390 19.94 20.48 -13.66
C ASN A 390 20.16 19.50 -12.47
N LEU A 391 19.88 19.86 -11.26
CA LEU A 391 20.10 19.01 -10.08
C LEU A 391 19.18 17.75 -9.95
N GLY A 392 18.42 17.40 -11.01
CA GLY A 392 17.61 16.17 -11.04
C GLY A 392 18.46 14.89 -11.02
N HIS A 393 17.82 13.74 -10.78
CA HIS A 393 18.52 12.45 -10.74
C HIS A 393 18.88 11.88 -12.12
N GLY A 394 18.13 12.29 -13.20
CA GLY A 394 18.37 11.74 -14.53
C GLY A 394 18.01 10.26 -14.65
N LYS A 395 18.65 9.57 -15.63
CA LYS A 395 18.57 8.11 -15.78
C LYS A 395 19.48 7.45 -14.74
N CYS A 396 18.89 6.61 -13.88
CA CYS A 396 19.59 5.95 -12.77
C CYS A 396 19.29 4.46 -12.69
N ASP A 397 20.27 3.72 -12.19
CA ASP A 397 20.09 2.36 -11.68
C ASP A 397 19.76 2.46 -10.18
N THR A 398 18.81 1.63 -9.71
CA THR A 398 18.40 1.64 -8.30
C THR A 398 18.87 0.36 -7.61
N PHE A 399 19.50 0.53 -6.45
CA PHE A 399 20.02 -0.54 -5.60
C PHE A 399 19.41 -0.45 -4.21
N ASN A 400 19.12 -1.59 -3.60
CA ASN A 400 18.61 -1.67 -2.24
C ASN A 400 19.43 -2.71 -1.47
N LYS A 401 19.70 -2.43 -0.19
CA LYS A 401 20.30 -3.39 0.73
C LYS A 401 19.61 -3.28 2.08
N SER A 402 19.31 -4.41 2.70
CA SER A 402 18.60 -4.47 3.98
C SER A 402 19.44 -5.20 5.02
N THR A 403 19.35 -4.74 6.27
CA THR A 403 19.92 -5.40 7.45
C THR A 403 18.87 -5.55 8.54
N MET A 404 19.06 -6.52 9.43
CA MET A 404 18.17 -6.77 10.56
C MET A 404 18.91 -6.46 11.86
N PHE A 405 18.25 -5.68 12.74
CA PHE A 405 18.72 -5.49 14.11
C PHE A 405 18.16 -6.59 15.02
N GLY A 406 18.95 -7.03 15.99
CA GLY A 406 18.50 -7.96 17.03
C GLY A 406 17.41 -7.35 17.91
N VAL A 407 17.52 -6.05 18.20
CA VAL A 407 16.55 -5.27 18.98
C VAL A 407 16.01 -4.13 18.14
N ALA A 408 14.71 -3.86 18.25
CA ALA A 408 14.10 -2.72 17.54
C ALA A 408 14.67 -1.40 18.06
N THR A 409 15.06 -0.51 17.14
CA THR A 409 15.67 0.78 17.45
C THR A 409 15.03 1.91 16.64
N ASN A 410 15.14 3.12 17.15
CA ASN A 410 14.86 4.37 16.45
C ASN A 410 16.04 5.35 16.57
N ASP A 411 17.15 4.95 17.19
CA ASP A 411 18.34 5.77 17.43
C ASP A 411 19.09 6.04 16.12
N ALA A 412 19.20 7.31 15.75
CA ALA A 412 19.90 7.77 14.55
C ALA A 412 21.37 7.35 14.50
N LYS A 413 22.04 7.24 15.67
CA LYS A 413 23.46 6.83 15.72
C LYS A 413 23.61 5.36 15.32
N VAL A 414 22.72 4.49 15.79
CA VAL A 414 22.71 3.07 15.44
C VAL A 414 22.34 2.89 13.97
N LEU A 415 21.25 3.54 13.54
CA LEU A 415 20.77 3.49 12.16
C LEU A 415 21.80 4.05 11.18
N GLY A 416 22.43 5.20 11.53
CA GLY A 416 23.40 5.88 10.69
C GLY A 416 24.69 5.08 10.50
N LYS A 417 25.23 4.48 11.55
CA LYS A 417 26.42 3.61 11.45
C LYS A 417 26.18 2.44 10.49
N GLU A 418 25.03 1.79 10.63
CA GLU A 418 24.69 0.65 9.78
C GLU A 418 24.40 1.09 8.34
N ALA A 419 23.68 2.19 8.13
CA ALA A 419 23.41 2.73 6.80
C ALA A 419 24.69 3.11 6.06
N VAL A 420 25.66 3.74 6.73
CA VAL A 420 26.99 4.07 6.18
C VAL A 420 27.76 2.78 5.84
N THR A 421 27.74 1.78 6.70
CA THR A 421 28.37 0.48 6.43
C THR A 421 27.77 -0.18 5.19
N MET A 422 26.44 -0.14 5.05
CA MET A 422 25.77 -0.64 3.85
C MET A 422 26.13 0.16 2.60
N LEU A 423 26.22 1.51 2.68
CA LEU A 423 26.63 2.36 1.55
C LEU A 423 28.05 1.99 1.07
N ARG A 424 29.00 1.90 1.99
CA ARG A 424 30.41 1.53 1.71
C ARG A 424 30.53 0.18 1.00
N SER A 425 29.64 -0.77 1.34
CA SER A 425 29.68 -2.12 0.76
C SER A 425 29.40 -2.17 -0.74
N PHE A 426 28.75 -1.15 -1.30
CA PHE A 426 28.50 -1.06 -2.75
C PHE A 426 29.72 -0.58 -3.53
N LYS A 427 30.68 0.10 -2.89
CA LYS A 427 31.88 0.66 -3.53
C LYS A 427 31.55 1.54 -4.75
N PHE A 428 30.44 2.29 -4.68
CA PHE A 428 30.07 3.23 -5.73
C PHE A 428 30.88 4.50 -5.60
N ASN A 429 31.15 5.11 -6.76
CA ASN A 429 31.71 6.44 -6.82
C ASN A 429 30.67 7.45 -6.28
N ALA A 430 31.07 8.27 -5.30
CA ALA A 430 30.17 9.21 -4.65
C ALA A 430 29.61 10.26 -5.62
N GLY A 431 30.41 10.68 -6.59
CA GLY A 431 30.00 11.62 -7.63
C GLY A 431 28.89 11.11 -8.55
N ASP A 432 28.69 9.79 -8.63
CA ASP A 432 27.60 9.17 -9.42
C ASP A 432 26.29 8.99 -8.65
N LEU A 433 26.27 9.25 -7.36
CA LEU A 433 25.04 9.16 -6.57
C LEU A 433 24.08 10.29 -6.95
N ARG A 434 22.80 9.95 -7.11
CA ARG A 434 21.74 10.86 -7.53
C ARG A 434 20.51 10.80 -6.65
N GLY A 435 20.42 9.80 -5.78
CA GLY A 435 19.35 9.64 -4.81
C GLY A 435 19.77 8.72 -3.69
N LEU A 436 19.40 9.06 -2.47
CA LEU A 436 19.65 8.26 -1.28
C LEU A 436 18.39 8.22 -0.42
N GLY A 437 18.09 7.05 0.14
CA GLY A 437 16.97 6.85 1.03
C GLY A 437 17.27 5.82 2.10
N VAL A 438 16.64 5.99 3.26
CA VAL A 438 16.66 5.04 4.36
C VAL A 438 15.23 4.72 4.77
N GLN A 439 14.94 3.45 5.01
CA GLN A 439 13.62 2.97 5.39
C GLN A 439 13.74 1.99 6.55
N LEU A 440 12.91 2.16 7.57
CA LEU A 440 12.79 1.23 8.68
C LEU A 440 11.44 0.50 8.60
N THR A 441 11.48 -0.83 8.72
CA THR A 441 10.32 -1.73 8.69
C THR A 441 10.30 -2.64 9.91
N LYS A 442 9.29 -3.52 9.99
CA LYS A 442 9.03 -4.34 11.19
C LYS A 442 8.90 -3.45 12.42
N LEU A 443 7.95 -2.51 12.31
CA LEU A 443 7.74 -1.49 13.32
C LEU A 443 7.07 -2.06 14.58
N GLU A 444 7.53 -1.57 15.74
CA GLU A 444 6.97 -1.86 17.07
C GLU A 444 6.67 -0.52 17.77
N PRO A 445 5.61 -0.40 18.60
CA PRO A 445 5.35 0.81 19.39
C PRO A 445 6.52 1.12 20.35
N LEU A 446 6.79 2.39 20.62
CA LEU A 446 7.79 2.82 21.60
C LEU A 446 7.38 2.45 23.04
N LYS A 447 6.08 2.56 23.34
CA LYS A 447 5.50 2.10 24.62
C LYS A 447 4.66 0.87 24.29
N ALA A 448 4.92 -0.26 24.98
CA ALA A 448 3.97 -1.34 25.00
C ALA A 448 2.68 -0.77 25.62
N SER A 449 1.65 -0.56 24.78
CA SER A 449 0.33 -0.22 25.29
C SER A 449 -0.10 -1.39 26.15
N ALA A 450 -0.40 -1.13 27.43
CA ALA A 450 -0.96 -2.11 28.35
C ALA A 450 -2.33 -2.68 27.87
N ALA A 451 -2.81 -2.25 26.72
CA ALA A 451 -4.08 -2.60 26.08
C ALA A 451 -3.93 -3.51 24.85
N GLY A 452 -2.91 -4.35 24.79
CA GLY A 452 -2.66 -5.26 23.65
C GLY A 452 -1.92 -6.53 24.04
N LEU A 453 -2.22 -7.10 25.18
CA LEU A 453 -1.92 -8.50 25.45
C LEU A 453 -2.95 -9.34 24.68
N ASP A 454 -2.64 -9.57 23.41
CA ASP A 454 -3.24 -10.65 22.66
C ASP A 454 -2.93 -11.95 23.44
N GLY A 455 -3.97 -12.72 23.75
CA GLY A 455 -3.96 -13.81 24.73
C GLY A 455 -3.09 -15.04 24.40
N SER A 456 -1.96 -14.89 23.70
CA SER A 456 -1.07 -15.99 23.34
C SER A 456 0.16 -16.16 24.25
N GLN A 457 0.44 -15.19 25.14
CA GLN A 457 1.44 -15.37 26.20
C GLN A 457 0.77 -15.24 27.58
N LYS A 458 0.47 -16.36 28.18
CA LYS A 458 0.13 -16.42 29.61
C LYS A 458 1.35 -15.96 30.42
N GLN A 459 1.21 -14.82 31.08
CA GLN A 459 2.18 -14.35 32.06
C GLN A 459 2.24 -15.39 33.15
N LEU A 460 3.40 -16.04 33.32
CA LEU A 460 3.66 -16.90 34.47
C LEU A 460 3.70 -16.00 35.73
N ASN A 461 2.59 -15.94 36.44
CA ASN A 461 2.53 -15.34 37.76
C ASN A 461 3.31 -16.25 38.72
N PHE A 462 4.54 -15.92 39.04
CA PHE A 462 5.20 -16.40 40.21
C PHE A 462 4.54 -15.71 41.42
N GLY A 463 3.44 -16.34 41.89
CA GLY A 463 2.76 -15.90 43.10
C GLY A 463 3.73 -15.93 44.26
N THR A 464 3.90 -14.82 44.93
CA THR A 464 4.51 -14.73 46.27
C THR A 464 3.83 -15.71 47.19
N PHE A 465 4.56 -16.76 47.60
CA PHE A 465 4.16 -17.65 48.66
C PHE A 465 4.02 -16.83 49.94
N LYS A 466 2.81 -16.59 50.40
CA LYS A 466 2.54 -16.22 51.79
C LYS A 466 2.85 -17.44 52.65
N ALA A 467 3.87 -17.33 53.52
CA ALA A 467 4.16 -18.29 54.55
C ALA A 467 2.96 -18.45 55.49
N LEU A 468 2.36 -19.63 55.49
CA LEU A 468 1.47 -20.03 56.58
C LEU A 468 2.35 -20.74 57.62
N THR A 469 2.53 -20.10 58.76
CA THR A 469 3.07 -20.68 59.99
C THR A 469 2.02 -21.61 60.61
N THR A 470 2.32 -22.91 60.68
CA THR A 470 1.85 -23.75 61.79
C THR A 470 2.89 -24.83 62.07
N ALA A 471 3.22 -24.90 63.34
CA ALA A 471 4.20 -25.80 63.96
C ALA A 471 3.73 -27.27 63.97
N THR A 472 4.66 -28.19 63.79
CA THR A 472 4.94 -29.24 64.80
C THR A 472 6.06 -30.16 64.29
N LYS A 473 6.91 -30.48 65.28
CA LYS A 473 8.08 -31.33 65.38
C LYS A 473 8.03 -32.71 64.66
N ALA A 474 9.16 -33.11 64.09
CA ALA A 474 9.98 -34.24 64.62
C ALA A 474 11.16 -34.50 63.68
N ALA A 475 12.28 -34.85 64.31
CA ALA A 475 13.60 -35.11 63.77
C ALA A 475 13.67 -36.37 62.89
N VAL A 476 14.71 -36.47 62.09
CA VAL A 476 15.76 -37.50 62.05
C VAL A 476 16.70 -37.22 60.83
N ASP A 477 17.96 -37.49 61.04
CA ASP A 477 19.22 -37.17 60.37
C ASP A 477 19.50 -37.82 59.03
N PRO A 478 20.70 -37.59 58.45
CA PRO A 478 20.96 -37.40 57.02
C PRO A 478 21.56 -38.66 56.36
N ILE A 479 21.40 -38.77 55.04
CA ILE A 479 22.20 -39.70 54.23
C ILE A 479 22.72 -38.98 52.96
N GLN A 480 23.99 -39.22 52.73
CA GLN A 480 24.96 -38.78 51.78
C GLN A 480 24.61 -39.00 50.30
N ASP A 481 25.16 -38.10 49.51
CA ASP A 481 25.98 -38.30 48.31
C ASP A 481 25.45 -39.19 47.16
N GLY A 482 25.41 -38.62 45.98
CA GLY A 482 25.25 -39.36 44.73
C GLY A 482 25.11 -38.52 43.49
N GLY A 483 26.23 -38.06 42.93
CA GLY A 483 26.53 -37.99 41.50
C GLY A 483 25.53 -37.39 40.53
N SER A 484 25.77 -36.18 40.07
CA SER A 484 25.25 -35.66 38.79
C SER A 484 25.90 -36.34 37.60
N PRO A 485 25.16 -36.72 36.56
CA PRO A 485 25.77 -36.97 35.25
C PRO A 485 25.82 -35.72 34.39
N GLU A 486 27.01 -35.44 33.89
CA GLU A 486 27.33 -34.42 32.89
C GLU A 486 26.53 -34.60 31.61
N ARG A 487 26.02 -33.48 31.06
CA ARG A 487 25.56 -33.40 29.66
C ARG A 487 26.74 -33.21 28.74
N PRO A 488 26.81 -33.93 27.61
CA PRO A 488 27.87 -33.74 26.62
C PRO A 488 27.72 -32.41 25.86
N LYS A 489 28.85 -31.72 25.64
CA LYS A 489 28.99 -30.53 24.81
C LYS A 489 28.80 -30.89 23.34
N PRO A 490 28.12 -30.05 22.54
CA PRO A 490 28.09 -30.20 21.11
C PRO A 490 29.43 -29.77 20.45
N PRO A 491 29.79 -30.35 19.29
CA PRO A 491 31.01 -30.00 18.58
C PRO A 491 30.92 -28.64 17.87
N PRO A 492 32.04 -28.00 17.54
CA PRO A 492 32.08 -26.65 16.96
C PRO A 492 31.57 -26.65 15.52
N GLY A 493 30.55 -25.81 15.28
CA GLY A 493 29.93 -25.63 13.98
C GLY A 493 30.79 -24.77 13.04
N GLN A 494 30.86 -25.23 11.82
CA GLN A 494 31.46 -24.52 10.69
C GLN A 494 30.66 -23.28 10.33
N SER A 495 31.36 -22.20 10.03
CA SER A 495 30.85 -20.92 9.56
C SER A 495 30.16 -21.07 8.20
N GLY A 496 28.83 -20.90 8.16
CA GLY A 496 28.08 -20.74 6.94
C GLY A 496 28.25 -19.33 6.35
N ARG A 497 28.69 -19.25 5.13
CA ARG A 497 28.71 -18.03 4.33
C ARG A 497 27.28 -17.57 4.04
N ASN A 498 26.95 -16.36 4.45
CA ASN A 498 25.70 -15.69 4.04
C ASN A 498 25.91 -15.03 2.69
N ASP A 499 25.32 -15.56 1.64
CA ASP A 499 25.16 -14.87 0.37
C ASP A 499 24.04 -13.83 0.49
N PRO A 500 24.23 -12.60 -0.02
CA PRO A 500 23.20 -11.55 0.05
C PRO A 500 22.10 -11.79 -0.98
N ILE A 501 20.85 -11.91 -0.52
CA ILE A 501 19.67 -11.88 -1.37
C ILE A 501 19.47 -10.44 -1.84
N ILE A 502 19.61 -10.20 -3.14
CA ILE A 502 19.33 -8.93 -3.80
C ILE A 502 17.87 -8.95 -4.25
N ASP A 503 16.97 -8.40 -3.43
CA ASP A 503 15.60 -8.08 -3.85
C ASP A 503 15.55 -6.68 -4.47
N GLY A 504 15.60 -6.63 -5.80
CA GLY A 504 15.33 -5.41 -6.56
C GLY A 504 13.82 -5.26 -6.87
N PRO A 505 13.31 -4.04 -6.98
CA PRO A 505 11.94 -3.85 -7.46
C PRO A 505 11.86 -4.30 -8.92
N LEU A 506 10.86 -5.15 -9.21
CA LEU A 506 10.53 -5.65 -10.56
C LEU A 506 10.12 -4.47 -11.46
N THR A 507 11.08 -3.95 -12.21
CA THR A 507 10.77 -3.20 -13.43
C THR A 507 10.79 -4.20 -14.60
N PRO A 508 9.77 -4.26 -15.44
CA PRO A 508 9.74 -5.22 -16.54
C PRO A 508 10.77 -4.83 -17.60
N ARG A 509 11.80 -5.65 -17.77
CA ARG A 509 12.58 -5.65 -19.01
C ARG A 509 11.72 -6.27 -20.10
N LYS A 510 11.64 -5.62 -21.25
CA LYS A 510 10.99 -6.13 -22.45
C LYS A 510 11.56 -7.50 -22.80
N PRO A 511 10.73 -8.54 -23.01
CA PRO A 511 11.22 -9.82 -23.48
C PRO A 511 11.58 -9.71 -24.96
N LYS A 512 12.79 -10.05 -25.30
CA LYS A 512 13.14 -10.48 -26.66
C LYS A 512 13.08 -12.01 -26.66
N GLY A 513 12.14 -12.56 -27.42
CA GLY A 513 12.17 -13.92 -27.94
C GLY A 513 11.58 -14.99 -27.03
N ASN A 514 10.55 -15.64 -27.55
CA ASN A 514 9.95 -16.94 -27.23
C ASN A 514 9.76 -17.29 -25.74
N ALA A 515 8.52 -17.13 -25.29
CA ALA A 515 8.05 -17.55 -23.99
C ALA A 515 8.18 -19.07 -23.83
N ILE A 516 9.16 -19.51 -23.05
CA ILE A 516 9.22 -20.85 -22.50
C ILE A 516 8.46 -20.84 -21.17
N HIS A 517 7.55 -21.81 -21.02
CA HIS A 517 6.72 -22.01 -19.82
C HIS A 517 7.58 -22.00 -18.52
N PRO A 518 7.15 -21.38 -17.41
CA PRO A 518 7.95 -21.28 -16.17
C PRO A 518 8.49 -22.61 -15.62
N ALA A 519 7.83 -23.74 -15.91
CA ALA A 519 8.31 -25.07 -15.55
C ALA A 519 9.61 -25.49 -16.28
N PHE A 520 9.88 -24.93 -17.47
CA PHE A 520 11.08 -25.25 -18.25
C PHE A 520 12.32 -24.48 -17.81
N THR A 521 12.14 -23.32 -17.15
CA THR A 521 13.28 -22.51 -16.67
C THR A 521 13.93 -23.11 -15.43
N LEU A 522 13.18 -23.82 -14.60
CA LEU A 522 13.72 -24.51 -13.40
C LEU A 522 14.55 -25.77 -13.78
N ALA A 523 14.21 -26.46 -14.83
CA ALA A 523 14.93 -27.68 -15.26
C ALA A 523 16.33 -27.41 -15.81
N LYS A 524 16.57 -26.23 -16.42
CA LYS A 524 17.89 -25.89 -17.00
C LYS A 524 18.93 -25.39 -15.98
N PHE A 525 18.52 -24.98 -14.79
CA PHE A 525 19.45 -24.51 -13.75
C PHE A 525 20.05 -25.63 -12.90
N ASN A 526 19.53 -26.86 -12.98
CA ASN A 526 19.94 -27.97 -12.10
C ASN A 526 21.02 -28.90 -12.69
N GLU A 527 21.52 -28.64 -13.88
CA GLU A 527 22.52 -29.54 -14.51
C GLU A 527 23.98 -29.23 -14.13
N LYS A 528 24.29 -28.21 -13.35
CA LYS A 528 25.68 -27.80 -13.10
C LYS A 528 26.18 -27.87 -11.66
N ASP A 529 25.38 -28.21 -10.66
CA ASP A 529 25.87 -28.29 -9.28
C ASP A 529 25.24 -29.44 -8.48
N ASP A 530 25.93 -30.57 -8.46
CA ASP A 530 25.56 -31.80 -7.73
C ASP A 530 25.81 -31.72 -6.20
N LYS A 531 26.16 -30.56 -5.64
CA LYS A 531 26.57 -30.46 -4.21
C LYS A 531 25.75 -29.58 -3.29
N ALA A 532 24.65 -28.98 -3.74
CA ALA A 532 23.81 -28.15 -2.87
C ALA A 532 22.32 -28.47 -3.04
N ARG A 533 21.91 -29.69 -2.61
CA ARG A 533 20.49 -30.05 -2.57
C ARG A 533 19.95 -29.85 -1.15
N THR A 534 19.28 -28.74 -0.89
CA THR A 534 18.29 -28.65 0.19
C THR A 534 16.99 -29.29 -0.31
N PRO A 535 16.38 -30.26 0.40
CA PRO A 535 15.11 -30.85 0.00
C PRO A 535 14.03 -29.77 -0.02
N LEU A 536 13.36 -29.58 -1.16
CA LEU A 536 12.14 -28.78 -1.23
C LEU A 536 11.08 -29.42 -0.35
N ASN A 537 10.71 -28.75 0.72
CA ASN A 537 9.63 -29.19 1.61
C ASN A 537 8.28 -28.92 0.92
N ILE A 538 7.86 -29.87 0.06
CA ILE A 538 6.62 -29.79 -0.71
C ILE A 538 5.51 -30.35 0.18
N GLY A 539 4.74 -29.47 0.84
CA GLY A 539 3.49 -29.85 1.51
C GLY A 539 2.51 -30.46 0.49
N GLY A 540 1.85 -31.57 0.86
CA GLY A 540 1.05 -32.45 -0.01
C GLY A 540 -0.13 -31.87 -0.80
N THR A 541 -0.19 -30.55 -1.00
CA THR A 541 -1.27 -29.85 -1.73
C THR A 541 -0.79 -29.07 -2.96
N GLN A 542 0.51 -29.10 -3.29
CA GLN A 542 1.05 -28.26 -4.36
C GLN A 542 1.03 -28.90 -5.76
N PHE A 543 0.92 -30.22 -5.88
CA PHE A 543 0.85 -30.91 -7.16
C PHE A 543 -0.31 -31.90 -7.20
N VAL A 544 -1.21 -31.72 -8.16
CA VAL A 544 -2.29 -32.67 -8.48
C VAL A 544 -1.88 -33.42 -9.74
N ILE A 545 -1.75 -34.74 -9.64
CA ILE A 545 -1.44 -35.58 -10.80
C ILE A 545 -2.70 -35.70 -11.65
N PRO A 546 -2.62 -35.48 -13.00
CA PRO A 546 -3.70 -35.82 -13.92
C PRO A 546 -3.99 -37.31 -13.85
N THR A 547 -5.22 -37.72 -14.13
CA THR A 547 -5.69 -39.11 -14.07
C THR A 547 -4.92 -40.05 -15.01
N ASN A 548 -4.20 -39.50 -15.98
CA ASN A 548 -3.36 -40.25 -16.91
C ASN A 548 -2.11 -39.41 -17.25
N PRO A 549 -1.05 -39.44 -16.40
CA PRO A 549 0.16 -38.66 -16.64
C PRO A 549 0.97 -39.27 -17.80
N ASP A 550 1.41 -38.41 -18.71
CA ASP A 550 2.30 -38.82 -19.83
C ASP A 550 3.63 -39.34 -19.26
N PRO A 551 4.01 -40.60 -19.58
CA PRO A 551 5.27 -41.20 -19.13
C PRO A 551 6.51 -40.40 -19.52
N ALA A 552 6.50 -39.70 -20.67
CA ALA A 552 7.59 -38.85 -21.12
C ALA A 552 7.79 -37.64 -20.21
N VAL A 553 6.69 -37.01 -19.78
CA VAL A 553 6.71 -35.88 -18.83
C VAL A 553 7.18 -36.31 -17.43
N LEU A 554 6.78 -37.51 -16.99
CA LEU A 554 7.27 -38.09 -15.73
C LEU A 554 8.77 -38.44 -15.78
N ALA A 555 9.28 -38.78 -16.93
CA ALA A 555 10.71 -39.11 -17.12
C ALA A 555 11.63 -37.87 -17.02
N GLU A 556 11.11 -36.66 -17.32
CA GLU A 556 11.85 -35.41 -17.26
C GLU A 556 11.89 -34.78 -15.85
N LEU A 557 11.10 -35.29 -14.90
CA LEU A 557 11.09 -34.81 -13.55
C LEU A 557 12.29 -35.31 -12.73
N PRO A 558 12.86 -34.51 -11.83
CA PRO A 558 13.86 -34.95 -10.86
C PRO A 558 13.39 -36.19 -10.08
N ASN A 559 14.30 -37.12 -9.79
CA ASN A 559 13.97 -38.43 -9.22
C ASN A 559 13.24 -38.35 -7.86
N ASP A 560 13.51 -37.32 -7.05
CA ASP A 560 12.87 -37.06 -5.76
C ASP A 560 11.40 -36.64 -5.95
N ILE A 561 11.11 -35.77 -6.92
CA ILE A 561 9.75 -35.33 -7.24
C ILE A 561 8.96 -36.46 -7.88
N ARG A 562 9.59 -37.22 -8.81
CA ARG A 562 8.98 -38.40 -9.46
C ARG A 562 8.56 -39.46 -8.44
N SER A 563 9.44 -39.81 -7.49
CA SER A 563 9.14 -40.79 -6.44
C SER A 563 8.03 -40.35 -5.51
N GLN A 564 7.97 -39.06 -5.14
CA GLN A 564 6.90 -38.52 -4.31
C GLN A 564 5.55 -38.51 -5.03
N LEU A 565 5.53 -38.17 -6.32
CA LEU A 565 4.32 -38.18 -7.15
C LEU A 565 3.78 -39.59 -7.34
N LEU A 566 4.65 -40.58 -7.59
CA LEU A 566 4.27 -42.00 -7.73
C LEU A 566 3.76 -42.59 -6.39
N ALA A 567 4.35 -42.19 -5.25
CA ALA A 567 3.87 -42.58 -3.92
C ALA A 567 2.51 -41.96 -3.59
N GLN A 568 2.21 -40.77 -4.07
CA GLN A 568 0.92 -40.11 -3.91
C GLN A 568 -0.16 -40.77 -4.79
N ALA A 569 0.16 -41.14 -6.04
CA ALA A 569 -0.73 -41.88 -6.95
C ALA A 569 -1.13 -43.24 -6.39
N SER A 570 -0.17 -43.96 -5.79
CA SER A 570 -0.42 -45.29 -5.20
C SER A 570 -1.26 -45.21 -3.90
N ARG A 571 -1.25 -44.07 -3.19
CA ARG A 571 -2.13 -43.85 -2.03
C ARG A 571 -3.57 -43.50 -2.44
N SER A 572 -3.76 -42.78 -3.55
CA SER A 572 -5.08 -42.43 -4.07
C SER A 572 -5.79 -43.62 -4.74
N SER A 573 -5.05 -44.62 -5.23
CA SER A 573 -5.63 -45.83 -5.80
C SER A 573 -6.11 -46.84 -4.74
N LYS A 574 -5.53 -46.82 -3.53
CA LYS A 574 -5.96 -47.67 -2.39
C LYS A 574 -7.22 -47.18 -1.67
N SER A 575 -7.69 -45.95 -1.93
CA SER A 575 -8.91 -45.38 -1.32
C SER A 575 -10.17 -45.57 -2.18
N ARG A 576 -10.11 -46.34 -3.28
CA ARG A 576 -11.25 -46.68 -4.14
C ARG A 576 -11.54 -48.16 -4.12
N GLU A 577 -11.94 -48.72 -2.99
CA GLU A 577 -12.73 -49.95 -2.96
C GLU A 577 -14.21 -49.62 -2.97
N PRO A 578 -15.04 -50.25 -3.82
CA PRO A 578 -16.45 -49.95 -3.91
C PRO A 578 -17.24 -50.58 -2.75
N SER A 579 -18.03 -49.77 -2.07
CA SER A 579 -19.04 -50.23 -1.12
C SER A 579 -20.09 -51.12 -1.81
N PRO A 580 -20.59 -52.17 -1.15
CA PRO A 580 -21.50 -53.15 -1.77
C PRO A 580 -22.86 -52.56 -2.06
N ALA A 581 -23.40 -52.98 -3.22
CA ALA A 581 -24.68 -52.58 -3.75
C ALA A 581 -25.86 -53.01 -2.84
N LEU A 582 -26.73 -52.06 -2.49
CA LEU A 582 -28.05 -52.32 -1.98
C LEU A 582 -29.02 -52.57 -3.12
N SER A 583 -29.70 -53.70 -3.05
CA SER A 583 -30.64 -54.27 -3.97
C SER A 583 -31.84 -53.34 -4.29
N ARG A 584 -32.19 -53.30 -5.58
CA ARG A 584 -33.42 -52.76 -6.12
C ARG A 584 -34.63 -53.51 -5.58
N SER A 585 -35.67 -52.78 -5.16
CA SER A 585 -37.06 -53.26 -5.14
C SER A 585 -37.92 -52.38 -6.05
N GLN A 586 -38.61 -53.08 -6.86
CA GLN A 586 -39.57 -52.85 -7.93
C GLN A 586 -40.47 -51.62 -7.84
N ASP A 587 -40.66 -51.01 -9.01
CA ASP A 587 -41.74 -50.11 -9.37
C ASP A 587 -43.13 -50.81 -9.33
N PRO A 588 -44.22 -50.06 -9.22
CA PRO A 588 -45.34 -50.26 -10.12
C PRO A 588 -45.75 -49.00 -10.90
N GLU A 589 -46.18 -49.31 -12.13
CA GLU A 589 -46.63 -48.44 -13.19
C GLU A 589 -47.92 -47.65 -12.87
N PRO A 590 -48.30 -46.70 -13.78
CA PRO A 590 -49.23 -45.61 -13.50
C PRO A 590 -50.69 -45.94 -13.85
N CYS A 591 -51.58 -45.27 -13.14
CA CYS A 591 -52.99 -45.13 -13.60
C CYS A 591 -53.28 -43.66 -13.79
N GLY A 592 -53.86 -43.40 -14.98
CA GLY A 592 -54.17 -42.10 -15.48
C GLY A 592 -55.59 -41.62 -15.09
N ILE A 593 -55.87 -40.43 -15.61
CA ILE A 593 -57.20 -39.82 -15.91
C ILE A 593 -57.87 -39.05 -14.74
N GLY A 594 -58.03 -37.76 -14.99
CA GLY A 594 -58.92 -36.83 -14.36
C GLY A 594 -58.46 -35.39 -14.53
#